data_b6dae7360ede1a561acf3d0f24bed50f
#
_entry.id   b6dae7360ede1a561acf3d0f24bed50f
#
_cell.length_a   1.000
_cell.length_b   1.000
_cell.length_c   1.000
_cell.angle_alpha   90.00
_cell.angle_beta   90.00
_cell.angle_gamma   90.00
#
_symmetry.space_group_name_H-M   'P 1'
#
loop_
_entity.id
_entity.type
_entity.pdbx_description
1 polymer ?
#
loop_
_entity_poly.entity_id
_entity_poly.type
_entity_poly.pdbx_seq_one_letter_code
_entity_poly.pdbx_strand_id
1 'polypeptide(L)'
;MSLRDPNVTNPKHHKRVAIVISNPAVSTTTKWPVGFWWSELTHPYFAFTEAGYDVEIFSPEGGTCEADGMSDPRDASGYSSSDLISMGFIATPKLAALVTDTRPVASIDVSKFDAIVVAGGQAPMFSFARATGLHAKFAAFHAAGKVAAALCHGVAILA
;
A
#
# COMPACT_ATOMS: atom_id res chain seq x y z
N MET A 1 21.36 -2.82 15.34
CA MET A 1 20.39 -2.87 16.45
C MET A 1 19.03 -3.04 15.81
N SER A 2 18.38 -4.18 15.95
CA SER A 2 17.03 -4.38 15.42
C SER A 2 16.06 -3.47 16.17
N LEU A 3 15.33 -2.63 15.45
CA LEU A 3 14.24 -1.81 16.00
C LEU A 3 12.97 -2.65 16.24
N ARG A 4 13.12 -3.90 16.64
CA ARG A 4 11.96 -4.76 16.91
C ARG A 4 11.11 -4.12 17.99
N ASP A 5 9.86 -3.85 17.64
CA ASP A 5 8.85 -3.47 18.61
C ASP A 5 8.80 -4.54 19.72
N PRO A 6 9.06 -4.19 21.00
CA PRO A 6 8.99 -5.15 22.10
C PRO A 6 7.60 -5.81 22.22
N ASN A 7 6.55 -5.24 21.63
CA ASN A 7 5.23 -5.86 21.57
C ASN A 7 5.15 -7.04 20.57
N VAL A 8 6.06 -7.11 19.61
CA VAL A 8 6.14 -8.21 18.63
C VAL A 8 6.65 -9.50 19.25
N THR A 9 7.33 -9.42 20.38
CA THR A 9 7.79 -10.60 21.12
C THR A 9 6.68 -11.30 21.89
N ASN A 10 5.44 -10.75 21.91
CA ASN A 10 4.30 -11.42 22.51
C ASN A 10 3.59 -12.30 21.45
N PRO A 11 3.81 -13.61 21.43
CA PRO A 11 3.25 -14.51 20.40
C PRO A 11 1.71 -14.60 20.42
N LYS A 12 1.05 -13.95 21.38
CA LYS A 12 -0.41 -13.95 21.51
C LYS A 12 -1.10 -12.83 20.71
N HIS A 13 -0.36 -11.83 20.20
CA HIS A 13 -0.90 -10.69 19.48
C HIS A 13 0.03 -10.26 18.34
N HIS A 14 0.01 -11.03 17.25
CA HIS A 14 0.60 -10.54 16.00
C HIS A 14 -0.20 -9.34 15.50
N LYS A 15 0.47 -8.21 15.34
CA LYS A 15 -0.13 -7.02 14.74
C LYS A 15 -0.40 -7.28 13.25
N ARG A 16 -1.54 -6.79 12.77
CA ARG A 16 -1.92 -6.93 11.37
C ARG A 16 -2.11 -5.57 10.73
N VAL A 17 -1.50 -5.37 9.59
CA VAL A 17 -1.53 -4.11 8.84
C VAL A 17 -2.16 -4.34 7.48
N ALA A 18 -3.17 -3.54 7.15
CA ALA A 18 -3.72 -3.46 5.80
C ALA A 18 -2.98 -2.34 5.05
N ILE A 19 -2.20 -2.68 4.01
CA ILE A 19 -1.65 -1.69 3.08
C ILE A 19 -2.58 -1.58 1.89
N VAL A 20 -2.99 -0.38 1.54
CA VAL A 20 -3.85 -0.11 0.38
C VAL A 20 -3.05 0.61 -0.69
N ILE A 21 -2.99 0.03 -1.88
CA ILE A 21 -2.44 0.64 -3.09
C ILE A 21 -3.58 0.99 -4.06
N SER A 22 -3.32 1.88 -5.01
CA SER A 22 -4.34 2.26 -5.99
C SER A 22 -4.48 1.23 -7.11
N ASN A 23 -5.70 1.05 -7.61
CA ASN A 23 -5.89 0.47 -8.93
C ASN A 23 -5.32 1.39 -10.01
N PRO A 24 -5.02 0.87 -11.22
CA PRO A 24 -4.57 1.69 -12.35
C PRO A 24 -5.57 2.79 -12.68
N ALA A 25 -5.05 3.94 -13.08
CA ALA A 25 -5.86 5.06 -13.55
C ALA A 25 -5.22 5.74 -14.76
N VAL A 26 -5.88 6.73 -15.31
CA VAL A 26 -5.35 7.58 -16.38
C VAL A 26 -5.36 9.03 -15.91
N SER A 27 -4.20 9.68 -15.99
CA SER A 27 -4.10 11.10 -15.68
C SER A 27 -5.02 11.92 -16.59
N THR A 28 -5.88 12.74 -16.00
CA THR A 28 -6.75 13.63 -16.76
C THR A 28 -5.98 14.75 -17.45
N THR A 29 -4.76 15.05 -16.97
CA THR A 29 -3.89 16.10 -17.48
C THR A 29 -2.99 15.59 -18.61
N THR A 30 -2.22 14.53 -18.36
CA THR A 30 -1.22 14.05 -19.33
C THR A 30 -1.74 12.94 -20.24
N LYS A 31 -2.88 12.33 -19.89
CA LYS A 31 -3.45 11.15 -20.56
C LYS A 31 -2.58 9.89 -20.45
N TRP A 32 -1.59 9.92 -19.60
CA TRP A 32 -0.72 8.76 -19.36
C TRP A 32 -1.34 7.82 -18.32
N PRO A 33 -1.06 6.52 -18.43
CA PRO A 33 -1.39 5.57 -17.36
C PRO A 33 -0.61 5.93 -16.12
N VAL A 34 -1.27 5.82 -14.96
CA VAL A 34 -0.71 6.11 -13.65
C VAL A 34 -1.14 5.03 -12.66
N GLY A 35 -0.32 4.81 -11.65
CA GLY A 35 -0.51 3.74 -10.68
C GLY A 35 -0.11 4.15 -9.26
N PHE A 36 0.21 3.13 -8.47
CA PHE A 36 0.80 3.31 -7.15
C PHE A 36 2.32 3.54 -7.26
N TRP A 37 2.97 3.96 -6.17
CA TRP A 37 4.42 4.14 -6.12
C TRP A 37 5.08 2.96 -5.40
N TRP A 38 6.04 2.28 -6.07
CA TRP A 38 6.65 1.06 -5.54
C TRP A 38 7.22 1.21 -4.13
N SER A 39 8.05 2.21 -3.85
CA SER A 39 8.67 2.34 -2.53
C SER A 39 7.67 2.62 -1.41
N GLU A 40 6.52 3.18 -1.72
CA GLU A 40 5.46 3.44 -0.74
C GLU A 40 4.66 2.19 -0.36
N LEU A 41 4.76 1.14 -1.16
CA LEU A 41 4.31 -0.20 -0.81
C LEU A 41 5.43 -1.00 -0.16
N THR A 42 6.58 -1.09 -0.82
CA THR A 42 7.60 -2.09 -0.51
C THR A 42 8.38 -1.77 0.76
N HIS A 43 8.68 -0.50 1.01
CA HIS A 43 9.40 -0.09 2.22
C HIS A 43 8.55 -0.29 3.48
N PRO A 44 7.27 0.15 3.57
CA PRO A 44 6.42 -0.19 4.70
C PRO A 44 6.17 -1.69 4.84
N TYR A 45 5.95 -2.40 3.73
CA TYR A 45 5.78 -3.85 3.75
C TYR A 45 6.98 -4.54 4.40
N PHE A 46 8.19 -4.20 3.94
CA PHE A 46 9.43 -4.74 4.49
C PHE A 46 9.59 -4.38 5.97
N ALA A 47 9.41 -3.12 6.34
CA ALA A 47 9.56 -2.66 7.71
C ALA A 47 8.59 -3.36 8.68
N PHE A 48 7.32 -3.54 8.28
CA PHE A 48 6.33 -4.21 9.11
C PHE A 48 6.60 -5.71 9.21
N THR A 49 6.95 -6.37 8.11
CA THR A 49 7.23 -7.80 8.13
C THR A 49 8.52 -8.12 8.90
N GLU A 50 9.55 -7.26 8.80
CA GLU A 50 10.76 -7.39 9.62
C GLU A 50 10.47 -7.20 11.10
N ALA A 51 9.52 -6.32 11.44
CA ALA A 51 9.02 -6.16 12.81
C ALA A 51 8.15 -7.35 13.27
N GLY A 52 7.84 -8.31 12.41
CA GLY A 52 7.03 -9.50 12.71
C GLY A 52 5.53 -9.27 12.61
N TYR A 53 5.08 -8.23 11.89
CA TYR A 53 3.67 -7.98 11.65
C TYR A 53 3.17 -8.76 10.43
N ASP A 54 1.90 -9.17 10.46
CA ASP A 54 1.22 -9.70 9.29
C ASP A 54 0.75 -8.55 8.41
N VAL A 55 1.16 -8.55 7.14
CA VAL A 55 0.79 -7.50 6.17
C VAL A 55 -0.06 -8.10 5.07
N GLU A 56 -1.20 -7.49 4.80
CA GLU A 56 -2.05 -7.81 3.66
C GLU A 56 -2.19 -6.59 2.74
N ILE A 57 -2.18 -6.82 1.42
CA ILE A 57 -2.28 -5.77 0.43
C ILE A 57 -3.70 -5.77 -0.15
N PHE A 58 -4.26 -4.57 -0.25
CA PHE A 58 -5.59 -4.30 -0.78
C PHE A 58 -5.54 -3.21 -1.84
N SER A 59 -6.57 -3.15 -2.66
CA SER A 59 -6.83 -1.99 -3.52
C SER A 59 -8.33 -1.66 -3.50
N PRO A 60 -8.76 -0.46 -3.92
CA PRO A 60 -10.17 -0.08 -3.88
C PRO A 60 -11.10 -1.13 -4.48
N GLU A 61 -10.75 -1.68 -5.64
CA GLU A 61 -11.58 -2.63 -6.41
C GLU A 61 -11.08 -4.08 -6.35
N GLY A 62 -9.86 -4.31 -5.82
CA GLY A 62 -9.18 -5.60 -5.92
C GLY A 62 -8.53 -5.82 -7.29
N GLY A 63 -7.99 -7.02 -7.51
CA GLY A 63 -7.37 -7.42 -8.78
C GLY A 63 -5.98 -6.86 -8.99
N THR A 64 -5.58 -6.75 -10.26
CA THR A 64 -4.23 -6.31 -10.64
C THR A 64 -4.05 -4.82 -10.45
N CYS A 65 -2.95 -4.46 -9.79
CA CYS A 65 -2.48 -3.09 -9.65
C CYS A 65 -1.18 -2.89 -10.42
N GLU A 66 -1.04 -1.71 -11.01
CA GLU A 66 0.16 -1.30 -11.74
C GLU A 66 0.78 -0.10 -11.04
N ALA A 67 2.11 -0.01 -11.09
CA ALA A 67 2.83 1.09 -10.50
C ALA A 67 3.07 2.22 -11.52
N ASP A 68 3.32 3.43 -11.03
CA ASP A 68 3.88 4.50 -11.84
C ASP A 68 5.24 4.05 -12.43
N GLY A 69 5.43 4.24 -13.73
CA GLY A 69 6.64 3.78 -14.42
C GLY A 69 7.93 4.27 -13.76
N MET A 70 8.01 5.55 -13.41
CA MET A 70 9.19 6.13 -12.74
C MET A 70 9.48 5.55 -11.35
N SER A 71 8.51 4.92 -10.72
CA SER A 71 8.72 4.25 -9.44
C SER A 71 9.32 2.84 -9.58
N ASP A 72 9.27 2.26 -10.78
CA ASP A 72 9.85 0.95 -11.06
C ASP A 72 11.39 1.07 -11.16
N PRO A 73 12.14 0.39 -10.29
CA PRO A 73 13.60 0.46 -10.34
C PRO A 73 14.22 -0.12 -11.63
N ARG A 74 13.42 -0.80 -12.46
CA ARG A 74 13.84 -1.36 -13.75
C ARG A 74 13.52 -0.41 -14.92
N ASP A 75 12.83 0.70 -14.64
CA ASP A 75 12.44 1.66 -15.67
C ASP A 75 13.66 2.32 -16.31
N ALA A 76 13.59 2.53 -17.63
CA ALA A 76 14.69 3.06 -18.42
C ALA A 76 15.10 4.50 -18.03
N SER A 77 14.24 5.26 -17.33
CA SER A 77 14.60 6.57 -16.80
C SER A 77 15.68 6.51 -15.73
N GLY A 78 15.85 5.35 -15.06
CA GLY A 78 16.76 5.18 -13.94
C GLY A 78 16.39 5.95 -12.68
N TYR A 79 15.21 6.60 -12.63
CA TYR A 79 14.80 7.46 -11.52
C TYR A 79 14.83 6.73 -10.17
N SER A 80 14.31 5.50 -10.14
CA SER A 80 14.24 4.67 -8.93
C SER A 80 15.26 3.53 -8.91
N SER A 81 16.28 3.55 -9.78
CA SER A 81 17.21 2.43 -9.97
C SER A 81 18.02 2.06 -8.71
N SER A 82 18.16 2.96 -7.77
CA SER A 82 18.84 2.70 -6.49
C SER A 82 17.94 2.08 -5.41
N ASP A 83 16.64 1.93 -5.67
CA ASP A 83 15.70 1.32 -4.71
C ASP A 83 15.80 -0.21 -4.72
N LEU A 84 16.77 -0.73 -3.95
CA LEU A 84 17.03 -2.16 -3.84
C LEU A 84 15.91 -2.93 -3.12
N ILE A 85 15.12 -2.27 -2.28
CA ILE A 85 13.99 -2.91 -1.58
C ILE A 85 12.88 -3.20 -2.59
N SER A 86 12.50 -2.21 -3.40
CA SER A 86 11.52 -2.43 -4.46
C SER A 86 12.04 -3.43 -5.52
N MET A 87 13.32 -3.36 -5.88
CA MET A 87 13.93 -4.33 -6.79
C MET A 87 13.80 -5.75 -6.24
N GLY A 88 14.14 -5.97 -4.97
CA GLY A 88 14.05 -7.29 -4.32
C GLY A 88 12.60 -7.79 -4.23
N PHE A 89 11.64 -6.91 -3.95
CA PHE A 89 10.22 -7.25 -3.91
C PHE A 89 9.74 -7.73 -5.29
N ILE A 90 10.03 -6.96 -6.34
CA ILE A 90 9.62 -7.25 -7.72
C ILE A 90 10.29 -8.53 -8.25
N ALA A 91 11.57 -8.75 -7.90
CA ALA A 91 12.32 -9.93 -8.33
C ALA A 91 11.90 -11.22 -7.61
N THR A 92 11.12 -11.12 -6.52
CA THR A 92 10.65 -12.27 -5.75
C THR A 92 9.23 -12.65 -6.19
N PRO A 93 9.02 -13.79 -6.89
CA PRO A 93 7.72 -14.12 -7.49
C PRO A 93 6.55 -14.11 -6.52
N LYS A 94 6.74 -14.59 -5.28
CA LYS A 94 5.70 -14.57 -4.25
C LYS A 94 5.28 -13.17 -3.83
N LEU A 95 6.23 -12.23 -3.79
CA LEU A 95 5.94 -10.84 -3.44
C LEU A 95 5.33 -10.09 -4.61
N ALA A 96 5.87 -10.27 -5.82
CA ALA A 96 5.31 -9.68 -7.04
C ALA A 96 3.85 -10.11 -7.27
N ALA A 97 3.48 -11.34 -6.92
CA ALA A 97 2.10 -11.83 -7.01
C ALA A 97 1.12 -11.06 -6.12
N LEU A 98 1.59 -10.43 -5.04
CA LEU A 98 0.71 -9.69 -4.12
C LEU A 98 0.06 -8.45 -4.74
N VAL A 99 0.62 -7.92 -5.83
CA VAL A 99 0.04 -6.75 -6.54
C VAL A 99 -0.75 -7.13 -7.78
N THR A 100 -0.70 -8.40 -8.20
CA THR A 100 -1.45 -8.88 -9.37
C THR A 100 -2.83 -9.45 -9.02
N ASP A 101 -3.08 -9.75 -7.75
CA ASP A 101 -4.35 -10.28 -7.25
C ASP A 101 -4.65 -9.68 -5.86
N THR A 102 -4.76 -8.36 -5.80
CA THR A 102 -5.10 -7.67 -4.56
C THR A 102 -6.53 -7.94 -4.15
N ARG A 103 -6.79 -7.94 -2.84
CA ARG A 103 -8.15 -8.03 -2.31
C ARG A 103 -8.83 -6.65 -2.35
N PRO A 104 -10.15 -6.58 -2.62
CA PRO A 104 -10.86 -5.31 -2.56
C PRO A 104 -10.96 -4.79 -1.12
N VAL A 105 -10.87 -3.47 -0.93
CA VAL A 105 -10.98 -2.83 0.39
C VAL A 105 -12.31 -3.15 1.09
N ALA A 106 -13.36 -3.46 0.33
CA ALA A 106 -14.65 -3.89 0.89
C ALA A 106 -14.52 -5.14 1.77
N SER A 107 -13.55 -6.02 1.47
CA SER A 107 -13.29 -7.25 2.23
C SER A 107 -12.52 -7.05 3.54
N ILE A 108 -12.05 -5.83 3.83
CA ILE A 108 -11.35 -5.54 5.08
C ILE A 108 -12.32 -5.63 6.26
N ASP A 109 -12.06 -6.56 7.15
CA ASP A 109 -12.70 -6.60 8.47
C ASP A 109 -11.84 -5.76 9.45
N VAL A 110 -12.29 -4.55 9.75
CA VAL A 110 -11.55 -3.60 10.61
C VAL A 110 -11.22 -4.20 11.98
N SER A 111 -12.03 -5.12 12.49
CA SER A 111 -11.76 -5.76 13.79
C SER A 111 -10.50 -6.60 13.80
N LYS A 112 -10.07 -7.11 12.64
CA LYS A 112 -8.93 -8.02 12.47
C LYS A 112 -7.60 -7.34 12.18
N PHE A 113 -7.59 -6.03 12.01
CA PHE A 113 -6.38 -5.26 11.71
C PHE A 113 -6.12 -4.21 12.80
N ASP A 114 -4.86 -3.89 13.01
CA ASP A 114 -4.40 -2.85 13.94
C ASP A 114 -4.17 -1.51 13.24
N ALA A 115 -3.89 -1.54 11.94
CA ALA A 115 -3.60 -0.36 11.15
C ALA A 115 -4.08 -0.49 9.71
N ILE A 116 -4.40 0.66 9.10
CA ILE A 116 -4.50 0.84 7.65
C ILE A 116 -3.47 1.86 7.20
N VAL A 117 -2.74 1.55 6.12
CA VAL A 117 -1.74 2.43 5.51
C VAL A 117 -2.09 2.58 4.04
N VAL A 118 -2.36 3.80 3.60
CA VAL A 118 -2.74 4.11 2.22
C VAL A 118 -1.51 4.67 1.50
N ALA A 119 -1.00 3.90 0.54
CA ALA A 119 0.11 4.31 -0.30
C ALA A 119 -0.35 5.30 -1.38
N GLY A 120 0.59 6.10 -1.86
CA GLY A 120 0.34 7.06 -2.93
C GLY A 120 0.75 6.55 -4.31
N GLY A 121 1.49 7.35 -5.02
CA GLY A 121 1.66 7.32 -6.46
C GLY A 121 0.75 8.35 -7.12
N GLN A 122 0.68 8.39 -8.43
CA GLN A 122 -0.13 9.38 -9.13
C GLN A 122 -1.62 8.99 -9.25
N ALA A 123 -1.95 7.70 -9.34
CA ALA A 123 -3.34 7.26 -9.50
C ALA A 123 -4.29 7.72 -8.38
N PRO A 124 -3.90 7.80 -7.10
CA PRO A 124 -4.73 8.35 -6.03
C PRO A 124 -5.33 9.71 -6.32
N MET A 125 -4.57 10.60 -6.98
CA MET A 125 -5.05 11.95 -7.34
C MET A 125 -6.25 11.94 -8.28
N PHE A 126 -6.44 10.86 -9.04
CA PHE A 126 -7.49 10.73 -10.05
C PHE A 126 -8.60 9.76 -9.66
N SER A 127 -8.36 8.90 -8.69
CA SER A 127 -9.25 7.79 -8.35
C SER A 127 -9.81 7.86 -6.92
N PHE A 128 -9.03 8.32 -5.94
CA PHE A 128 -9.43 8.19 -4.53
C PHE A 128 -10.63 9.05 -4.13
N ALA A 129 -10.82 10.22 -4.72
CA ALA A 129 -12.02 11.03 -4.45
C ALA A 129 -13.35 10.27 -4.68
N ARG A 130 -13.33 9.22 -5.50
CA ARG A 130 -14.51 8.38 -5.80
C ARG A 130 -14.46 7.00 -5.15
N ALA A 131 -13.38 6.67 -4.45
CA ALA A 131 -13.20 5.39 -3.78
C ALA A 131 -13.95 5.34 -2.44
N THR A 132 -15.28 5.46 -2.47
CA THR A 132 -16.14 5.58 -1.27
C THR A 132 -15.96 4.42 -0.29
N GLY A 133 -15.70 3.21 -0.79
CA GLY A 133 -15.38 2.05 0.06
C GLY A 133 -14.08 2.23 0.84
N LEU A 134 -13.06 2.83 0.22
CA LEU A 134 -11.79 3.14 0.89
C LEU A 134 -11.99 4.25 1.94
N HIS A 135 -12.74 5.31 1.61
CA HIS A 135 -13.06 6.36 2.58
C HIS A 135 -13.75 5.77 3.83
N ALA A 136 -14.77 4.93 3.62
CA ALA A 136 -15.50 4.29 4.71
C ALA A 136 -14.58 3.44 5.60
N LYS A 137 -13.67 2.66 5.01
CA LYS A 137 -12.72 1.84 5.79
C LYS A 137 -11.71 2.70 6.54
N PHE A 138 -11.12 3.70 5.88
CA PHE A 138 -10.17 4.62 6.52
C PHE A 138 -10.78 5.32 7.74
N ALA A 139 -12.00 5.86 7.58
CA ALA A 139 -12.76 6.48 8.68
C ALA A 139 -13.09 5.47 9.79
N ALA A 140 -13.42 4.21 9.44
CA ALA A 140 -13.74 3.18 10.42
C ALA A 140 -12.50 2.78 11.27
N PHE A 141 -11.31 2.73 10.68
CA PHE A 141 -10.07 2.52 11.45
C PHE A 141 -9.85 3.65 12.44
N HIS A 142 -9.98 4.90 11.99
CA HIS A 142 -9.85 6.06 12.87
C HIS A 142 -10.88 6.05 14.00
N ALA A 143 -12.15 5.82 13.68
CA ALA A 143 -13.22 5.74 14.67
C ALA A 143 -13.04 4.62 15.70
N ALA A 144 -12.37 3.52 15.29
CA ALA A 144 -12.02 2.42 16.18
C ALA A 144 -10.76 2.69 17.04
N GLY A 145 -10.18 3.89 16.97
CA GLY A 145 -8.94 4.25 17.68
C GLY A 145 -7.71 3.51 17.16
N LYS A 146 -7.76 2.99 15.93
CA LYS A 146 -6.66 2.29 15.27
C LYS A 146 -5.83 3.26 14.43
N VAL A 147 -4.63 2.82 14.04
CA VAL A 147 -3.76 3.65 13.18
C VAL A 147 -4.35 3.73 11.78
N ALA A 148 -4.54 4.96 11.31
CA ALA A 148 -4.88 5.27 9.93
C ALA A 148 -3.82 6.23 9.38
N ALA A 149 -3.04 5.77 8.41
CA ALA A 149 -1.92 6.51 7.83
C ALA A 149 -2.06 6.61 6.31
N ALA A 150 -1.57 7.71 5.76
CA ALA A 150 -1.51 7.92 4.32
C ALA A 150 -0.16 8.52 3.94
N LEU A 151 0.40 8.06 2.82
CA LEU A 151 1.71 8.44 2.30
C LEU A 151 1.54 9.21 1.00
N CYS A 152 2.37 10.24 0.79
CA CYS A 152 2.44 10.99 -0.48
C CYS A 152 1.04 11.37 -0.99
N HIS A 153 0.71 11.07 -2.25
CA HIS A 153 -0.61 11.32 -2.82
C HIS A 153 -1.72 10.39 -2.27
N GLY A 154 -1.38 9.38 -1.46
CA GLY A 154 -2.37 8.62 -0.69
C GLY A 154 -3.22 9.51 0.23
N VAL A 155 -2.71 10.71 0.59
CA VAL A 155 -3.45 11.72 1.36
C VAL A 155 -4.70 12.23 0.63
N ALA A 156 -4.85 11.98 -0.67
CA ALA A 156 -6.08 12.28 -1.43
C ALA A 156 -7.33 11.58 -0.85
N ILE A 157 -7.12 10.57 0.03
CA ILE A 157 -8.21 9.95 0.80
C ILE A 157 -8.87 10.91 1.79
N LEU A 158 -8.24 12.03 2.11
CA LEU A 158 -8.73 13.01 3.07
C LEU A 158 -9.49 14.17 2.42
N ALA A 159 -9.56 14.20 1.08
CA ALA A 159 -10.18 15.28 0.31
C ALA A 159 -11.69 15.09 0.13
#